data_112704ee6c8a10d7ecace24ea50ef540
#
_entry.id   112704ee6c8a10d7ecace24ea50ef540
#
_cell.length_a   1.000
_cell.length_b   1.000
_cell.length_c   1.000
_cell.angle_alpha   90.00
_cell.angle_beta   90.00
_cell.angle_gamma   90.00
#
_symmetry.space_group_name_H-M   'P 1'
#
loop_
_entity.id
_entity.type
_entity.pdbx_description
1 polymer ?
#
loop_
_entity_poly.entity_id
_entity_poly.type
_entity_poly.pdbx_seq_one_letter_code
_entity_poly.pdbx_strand_id
1 'polypeptide(L)'
;MAQYVQQLTVFLFQTWYTVNKKKWGLNMLKSWTPGEEPDKDEMKVQLEKTRNRLYDLQMKIKEHKLPVLVLFEGWSAAGKGSMIGKVIRNIDPRFFKVATMSAPTEEELRRPFLYRYMKQIPEEGKFTFLDSGWMEQTVKEVLNGELEGDAYERRIESIRRFERQLTDNGYLVLKFFMEIDKDEQEKRMKKLLSKDDTKWRVTGFDKWQNKHYKKCENVFDRYMKDTNMSSSPWYIIDAESKKWTELQVLEILTEGIDVALANNAMAVPILQNVFSMEKMPLLSEIPLDKTIGEDEYKKELKRLQNRLGE
;
A
#
# COMPACT_ATOMS: atom_id res chain seq x y z
N MET A 1 -29.07 -16.15 -5.99
CA MET A 1 -27.77 -16.56 -6.52
C MET A 1 -26.64 -15.56 -6.16
N ALA A 2 -26.78 -14.27 -6.45
CA ALA A 2 -25.74 -13.26 -6.13
C ALA A 2 -25.37 -13.19 -4.63
N GLN A 3 -26.33 -13.29 -3.74
CA GLN A 3 -26.10 -13.26 -2.29
C GLN A 3 -25.35 -14.50 -1.76
N TYR A 4 -25.55 -15.65 -2.37
CA TYR A 4 -24.85 -16.90 -2.04
C TYR A 4 -23.39 -16.89 -2.52
N VAL A 5 -23.16 -16.32 -3.71
CA VAL A 5 -21.82 -16.14 -4.27
C VAL A 5 -21.00 -15.14 -3.43
N GLN A 6 -21.65 -14.06 -2.97
CA GLN A 6 -21.05 -13.07 -2.08
C GLN A 6 -20.65 -13.68 -0.73
N GLN A 7 -21.50 -14.50 -0.13
CA GLN A 7 -21.18 -15.20 1.12
C GLN A 7 -20.04 -16.21 0.93
N LEU A 8 -19.98 -16.91 -0.20
CA LEU A 8 -18.89 -17.84 -0.55
C LEU A 8 -17.59 -17.10 -0.78
N THR A 9 -17.59 -15.95 -1.46
CA THR A 9 -16.40 -15.14 -1.71
C THR A 9 -15.84 -14.58 -0.40
N VAL A 10 -16.68 -14.03 0.46
CA VAL A 10 -16.32 -13.57 1.81
C VAL A 10 -15.81 -14.73 2.65
N PHE A 11 -16.46 -15.91 2.56
CA PHE A 11 -16.05 -17.11 3.29
C PHE A 11 -14.70 -17.66 2.79
N LEU A 12 -14.46 -17.73 1.49
CA LEU A 12 -13.20 -18.17 0.91
C LEU A 12 -12.06 -17.19 1.27
N PHE A 13 -12.33 -15.88 1.20
CA PHE A 13 -11.37 -14.86 1.61
C PHE A 13 -11.13 -14.90 3.13
N GLN A 14 -12.15 -15.05 3.95
CA GLN A 14 -12.01 -15.22 5.40
C GLN A 14 -11.30 -16.52 5.75
N THR A 15 -11.56 -17.59 5.03
CA THR A 15 -10.87 -18.89 5.22
C THR A 15 -9.40 -18.77 4.81
N TRP A 16 -9.12 -18.17 3.65
CA TRP A 16 -7.75 -17.86 3.22
C TRP A 16 -7.04 -16.94 4.22
N TYR A 17 -7.70 -15.84 4.62
CA TYR A 17 -7.18 -14.91 5.64
C TYR A 17 -6.92 -15.63 6.97
N THR A 18 -7.81 -16.50 7.42
CA THR A 18 -7.68 -17.21 8.70
C THR A 18 -6.60 -18.28 8.65
N VAL A 19 -6.49 -19.03 7.54
CA VAL A 19 -5.46 -20.05 7.33
C VAL A 19 -4.07 -19.39 7.24
N ASN A 20 -3.96 -18.31 6.47
CA ASN A 20 -2.70 -17.60 6.30
C ASN A 20 -2.33 -16.71 7.49
N LYS A 21 -3.28 -16.32 8.34
CA LYS A 21 -2.99 -15.59 9.58
C LYS A 21 -2.01 -16.30 10.49
N LYS A 22 -2.08 -17.63 10.57
CA LYS A 22 -1.11 -18.46 11.31
C LYS A 22 0.21 -18.67 10.56
N LYS A 23 0.14 -18.79 9.22
CA LYS A 23 1.30 -19.09 8.37
C LYS A 23 2.18 -17.86 8.12
N TRP A 24 1.58 -16.66 7.99
CA TRP A 24 2.27 -15.46 7.49
C TRP A 24 2.28 -14.27 8.47
N GLY A 25 2.04 -14.54 9.76
CA GLY A 25 2.21 -13.50 10.77
C GLY A 25 1.32 -12.27 10.61
N LEU A 26 0.05 -12.44 10.23
CA LEU A 26 -0.94 -11.35 10.17
C LEU A 26 -1.23 -10.73 11.55
N ASN A 27 -0.34 -10.94 12.51
CA ASN A 27 -0.31 -10.29 13.80
C ASN A 27 0.38 -8.94 13.68
N MET A 28 0.05 -8.02 14.57
CA MET A 28 0.73 -6.74 14.66
C MET A 28 2.21 -6.94 14.97
N LEU A 29 3.05 -6.01 14.55
CA LEU A 29 4.52 -6.10 14.61
C LEU A 29 5.04 -6.56 15.98
N LYS A 30 4.49 -6.02 17.08
CA LYS A 30 4.90 -6.38 18.45
C LYS A 30 4.59 -7.81 18.89
N SER A 31 3.64 -8.44 18.29
CA SER A 31 3.24 -9.82 18.58
C SER A 31 3.64 -10.81 17.47
N TRP A 32 4.32 -10.29 16.46
CA TRP A 32 4.83 -11.10 15.37
C TRP A 32 6.07 -11.89 15.80
N THR A 33 6.14 -13.12 15.33
CA THR A 33 7.31 -13.99 15.50
C THR A 33 7.69 -14.54 14.14
N PRO A 34 9.00 -14.62 13.82
CA PRO A 34 9.44 -15.20 12.56
C PRO A 34 8.95 -16.64 12.43
N GLY A 35 8.62 -17.05 11.20
CA GLY A 35 8.32 -18.42 10.87
C GLY A 35 9.59 -19.29 10.87
N GLU A 36 9.41 -20.62 10.82
CA GLU A 36 10.52 -21.54 10.68
C GLU A 36 11.09 -21.49 9.25
N GLU A 37 12.38 -21.18 9.15
CA GLU A 37 13.10 -21.21 7.88
C GLU A 37 13.33 -22.66 7.45
N PRO A 38 12.90 -23.08 6.24
CA PRO A 38 13.17 -24.43 5.72
C PRO A 38 14.68 -24.70 5.60
N ASP A 39 15.05 -25.96 5.55
CA ASP A 39 16.45 -26.32 5.26
C ASP A 39 16.87 -25.80 3.86
N LYS A 40 18.21 -25.80 3.62
CA LYS A 40 18.76 -25.19 2.41
C LYS A 40 18.33 -25.86 1.11
N ASP A 41 18.14 -27.17 1.13
CA ASP A 41 17.79 -27.95 -0.06
C ASP A 41 16.28 -27.82 -0.34
N GLU A 42 15.47 -27.93 0.69
CA GLU A 42 14.04 -27.68 0.62
C GLU A 42 13.74 -26.27 0.13
N MET A 43 14.39 -25.26 0.71
CA MET A 43 14.26 -23.86 0.29
C MET A 43 14.61 -23.65 -1.19
N LYS A 44 15.67 -24.32 -1.68
CA LYS A 44 16.07 -24.23 -3.09
C LYS A 44 14.95 -24.76 -4.01
N VAL A 45 14.38 -25.91 -3.68
CA VAL A 45 13.30 -26.54 -4.44
C VAL A 45 12.05 -25.67 -4.42
N GLN A 46 11.67 -25.16 -3.24
CA GLN A 46 10.49 -24.31 -3.08
C GLN A 46 10.65 -22.98 -3.85
N LEU A 47 11.82 -22.35 -3.79
CA LEU A 47 12.11 -21.12 -4.55
C LEU A 47 11.98 -21.33 -6.06
N GLU A 48 12.56 -22.41 -6.59
CA GLU A 48 12.47 -22.71 -8.02
C GLU A 48 11.02 -22.95 -8.45
N LYS A 49 10.29 -23.76 -7.70
CA LYS A 49 8.86 -24.03 -7.92
C LYS A 49 8.04 -22.73 -7.91
N THR A 50 8.24 -21.87 -6.93
CA THR A 50 7.44 -20.63 -6.76
C THR A 50 7.80 -19.59 -7.81
N ARG A 51 9.06 -19.50 -8.24
CA ARG A 51 9.49 -18.65 -9.35
C ARG A 51 8.83 -19.07 -10.67
N ASN A 52 8.83 -20.36 -10.97
CA ASN A 52 8.17 -20.90 -12.16
C ASN A 52 6.66 -20.63 -12.11
N ARG A 53 6.04 -20.79 -10.94
CA ARG A 53 4.62 -20.45 -10.75
C ARG A 53 4.33 -18.97 -11.03
N LEU A 54 5.16 -18.04 -10.56
CA LEU A 54 4.99 -16.61 -10.84
C LEU A 54 5.11 -16.33 -12.34
N TYR A 55 6.04 -16.98 -13.02
CA TYR A 55 6.18 -16.88 -14.46
C TYR A 55 4.91 -17.32 -15.20
N ASP A 56 4.28 -18.42 -14.79
CA ASP A 56 3.02 -18.90 -15.39
C ASP A 56 1.84 -17.97 -15.08
N LEU A 57 1.79 -17.44 -13.85
CA LEU A 57 0.70 -16.56 -13.40
C LEU A 57 0.68 -15.21 -14.12
N GLN A 58 1.82 -14.69 -14.59
CA GLN A 58 1.83 -13.39 -15.30
C GLN A 58 0.96 -13.41 -16.56
N MET A 59 0.87 -14.55 -17.27
CA MET A 59 0.01 -14.67 -18.43
C MET A 59 -1.48 -14.66 -18.06
N LYS A 60 -1.83 -15.31 -16.95
CA LYS A 60 -3.20 -15.30 -16.41
C LYS A 60 -3.61 -13.90 -15.93
N ILE A 61 -2.70 -13.16 -15.29
CA ILE A 61 -2.92 -11.78 -14.89
C ILE A 61 -3.26 -10.92 -16.10
N LYS A 62 -2.52 -11.07 -17.21
CA LYS A 62 -2.79 -10.35 -18.45
C LYS A 62 -4.13 -10.74 -19.06
N GLU A 63 -4.42 -12.03 -19.15
CA GLU A 63 -5.65 -12.56 -19.74
C GLU A 63 -6.90 -12.10 -18.98
N HIS A 64 -6.85 -12.16 -17.65
CA HIS A 64 -7.93 -11.73 -16.76
C HIS A 64 -7.90 -10.24 -16.42
N LYS A 65 -6.95 -9.48 -17.00
CA LYS A 65 -6.80 -8.04 -16.77
C LYS A 65 -6.65 -7.64 -15.30
N LEU A 66 -6.09 -8.52 -14.45
CA LEU A 66 -5.91 -8.29 -13.04
C LEU A 66 -4.77 -7.28 -12.79
N PRO A 67 -5.03 -6.07 -12.27
CA PRO A 67 -3.97 -5.16 -11.88
C PRO A 67 -3.44 -5.54 -10.50
N VAL A 68 -2.11 -5.63 -10.35
CA VAL A 68 -1.44 -6.06 -9.12
C VAL A 68 -0.53 -4.95 -8.59
N LEU A 69 -0.89 -4.40 -7.43
CA LEU A 69 -0.11 -3.38 -6.73
C LEU A 69 0.58 -4.00 -5.53
N VAL A 70 1.91 -3.93 -5.50
CA VAL A 70 2.73 -4.51 -4.43
C VAL A 70 3.55 -3.42 -3.75
N LEU A 71 3.33 -3.22 -2.46
CA LEU A 71 4.06 -2.26 -1.64
C LEU A 71 5.12 -2.98 -0.81
N PHE A 72 6.34 -2.46 -0.86
CA PHE A 72 7.44 -2.87 0.01
C PHE A 72 7.74 -1.75 0.99
N GLU A 73 7.41 -1.97 2.25
CA GLU A 73 7.59 -1.05 3.36
C GLU A 73 8.50 -1.68 4.43
N GLY A 74 8.79 -0.98 5.50
CA GLY A 74 9.56 -1.51 6.63
C GLY A 74 10.85 -0.77 6.89
N TRP A 75 11.74 -1.43 7.62
CA TRP A 75 12.96 -0.81 8.12
C TRP A 75 13.91 -0.35 7.01
N SER A 76 14.64 0.73 7.27
CA SER A 76 15.80 1.10 6.46
C SER A 76 16.82 -0.04 6.46
N ALA A 77 17.51 -0.24 5.34
CA ALA A 77 18.45 -1.34 5.14
C ALA A 77 17.85 -2.77 5.23
N ALA A 78 16.53 -2.93 5.36
CA ALA A 78 15.87 -4.25 5.31
C ALA A 78 16.00 -4.96 3.94
N GLY A 79 16.33 -4.21 2.89
CA GLY A 79 16.60 -4.78 1.56
C GLY A 79 15.42 -4.74 0.59
N LYS A 80 14.47 -3.82 0.79
CA LYS A 80 13.28 -3.63 -0.05
C LYS A 80 13.59 -3.65 -1.56
N GLY A 81 14.38 -2.71 -2.04
CA GLY A 81 14.74 -2.63 -3.47
C GLY A 81 15.50 -3.85 -3.98
N SER A 82 16.34 -4.51 -3.15
CA SER A 82 16.99 -5.78 -3.51
C SER A 82 15.98 -6.91 -3.67
N MET A 83 14.94 -6.94 -2.84
CA MET A 83 13.87 -7.94 -2.92
C MET A 83 12.99 -7.72 -4.15
N ILE A 84 12.58 -6.48 -4.41
CA ILE A 84 11.89 -6.13 -5.66
C ILE A 84 12.71 -6.62 -6.87
N GLY A 85 14.03 -6.32 -6.89
CA GLY A 85 14.92 -6.78 -7.96
C GLY A 85 14.99 -8.30 -8.13
N LYS A 86 14.78 -9.08 -7.07
CA LYS A 86 14.69 -10.55 -7.16
C LYS A 86 13.35 -11.02 -7.71
N VAL A 87 12.25 -10.44 -7.26
CA VAL A 87 10.90 -10.79 -7.70
C VAL A 87 10.73 -10.51 -9.19
N ILE A 88 11.09 -9.31 -9.67
CA ILE A 88 10.90 -8.89 -11.06
C ILE A 88 11.73 -9.69 -12.07
N ARG A 89 12.82 -10.37 -11.65
CA ARG A 89 13.58 -11.27 -12.54
C ARG A 89 12.76 -12.44 -13.08
N ASN A 90 11.64 -12.74 -12.42
CA ASN A 90 10.75 -13.82 -12.82
C ASN A 90 9.51 -13.32 -13.58
N ILE A 91 9.48 -12.03 -13.95
CA ILE A 91 8.38 -11.38 -14.66
C ILE A 91 8.93 -10.73 -15.93
N ASP A 92 8.21 -10.88 -17.04
CA ASP A 92 8.56 -10.19 -18.30
C ASP A 92 8.54 -8.67 -18.10
N PRO A 93 9.58 -7.93 -18.51
CA PRO A 93 9.68 -6.48 -18.31
C PRO A 93 8.50 -5.66 -18.85
N ARG A 94 7.75 -6.19 -19.80
CA ARG A 94 6.57 -5.55 -20.37
C ARG A 94 5.37 -5.52 -19.41
N PHE A 95 5.38 -6.35 -18.36
CA PHE A 95 4.24 -6.51 -17.47
C PHE A 95 4.44 -5.88 -16.09
N PHE A 96 5.57 -5.25 -15.83
CA PHE A 96 5.77 -4.58 -14.54
C PHE A 96 6.36 -3.18 -14.65
N LYS A 97 6.09 -2.40 -13.62
CA LYS A 97 6.72 -1.11 -13.33
C LYS A 97 7.27 -1.14 -11.91
N VAL A 98 8.46 -0.60 -11.72
CA VAL A 98 8.99 -0.32 -10.37
C VAL A 98 9.00 1.18 -10.17
N ALA A 99 8.40 1.64 -9.08
CA ALA A 99 8.39 3.04 -8.70
C ALA A 99 9.03 3.21 -7.32
N THR A 100 10.15 3.93 -7.28
CA THR A 100 10.80 4.35 -6.03
C THR A 100 10.32 5.75 -5.69
N MET A 101 9.71 5.90 -4.52
CA MET A 101 9.15 7.18 -4.08
C MET A 101 10.21 8.01 -3.38
N SER A 102 10.73 9.01 -4.06
CA SER A 102 11.63 10.03 -3.49
C SER A 102 10.85 11.05 -2.62
N ALA A 103 11.54 12.03 -2.05
CA ALA A 103 10.88 13.16 -1.41
C ALA A 103 9.88 13.84 -2.37
N PRO A 104 8.71 14.31 -1.89
CA PRO A 104 7.73 14.97 -2.75
C PRO A 104 8.29 16.25 -3.35
N THR A 105 7.95 16.52 -4.61
CA THR A 105 8.27 17.78 -5.28
C THR A 105 7.35 18.90 -4.77
N GLU A 106 7.71 20.17 -5.04
CA GLU A 106 6.84 21.32 -4.69
C GLU A 106 5.46 21.22 -5.32
N GLU A 107 5.37 20.72 -6.55
CA GLU A 107 4.09 20.49 -7.22
C GLU A 107 3.27 19.42 -6.51
N GLU A 108 3.90 18.31 -6.10
CA GLU A 108 3.23 17.23 -5.36
C GLU A 108 2.77 17.68 -3.97
N LEU A 109 3.50 18.57 -3.29
CA LEU A 109 3.12 19.13 -1.99
C LEU A 109 1.85 20.03 -2.08
N ARG A 110 1.56 20.62 -3.25
CA ARG A 110 0.33 21.39 -3.50
C ARG A 110 -0.87 20.52 -3.86
N ARG A 111 -0.69 19.22 -3.98
CA ARG A 111 -1.71 18.23 -4.32
C ARG A 111 -2.11 17.40 -3.11
N PRO A 112 -3.27 16.72 -3.12
CA PRO A 112 -3.61 15.77 -2.07
C PRO A 112 -2.51 14.72 -1.88
N PHE A 113 -2.26 14.33 -0.64
CA PHE A 113 -1.18 13.39 -0.26
C PHE A 113 -1.07 12.15 -1.17
N LEU A 114 -2.20 11.52 -1.50
CA LEU A 114 -2.21 10.31 -2.31
C LEU A 114 -2.00 10.53 -3.81
N TYR A 115 -2.02 11.78 -4.29
CA TYR A 115 -1.91 12.10 -5.72
C TYR A 115 -0.68 11.46 -6.38
N ARG A 116 0.48 11.54 -5.77
CA ARG A 116 1.73 10.99 -6.29
C ARG A 116 1.71 9.46 -6.41
N TYR A 117 0.99 8.79 -5.51
CA TYR A 117 0.82 7.35 -5.51
C TYR A 117 -0.26 6.90 -6.51
N MET A 118 -1.32 7.69 -6.71
CA MET A 118 -2.34 7.44 -7.73
C MET A 118 -1.74 7.39 -9.14
N LYS A 119 -0.69 8.17 -9.40
CA LYS A 119 0.07 8.12 -10.67
C LYS A 119 0.85 6.83 -10.88
N GLN A 120 0.99 6.01 -9.86
CA GLN A 120 1.77 4.77 -9.89
C GLN A 120 0.92 3.51 -9.90
N ILE A 121 -0.43 3.61 -9.78
CA ILE A 121 -1.29 2.43 -9.83
C ILE A 121 -1.07 1.65 -11.14
N PRO A 122 -1.12 0.30 -11.10
CA PRO A 122 -0.90 -0.52 -12.30
C PRO A 122 -2.05 -0.37 -13.30
N GLU A 123 -1.72 -0.51 -14.57
CA GLU A 123 -2.70 -0.74 -15.61
C GLU A 123 -3.26 -2.17 -15.50
N GLU A 124 -4.40 -2.42 -16.14
CA GLU A 124 -4.99 -3.76 -16.27
C GLU A 124 -3.96 -4.79 -16.77
N GLY A 125 -3.88 -5.93 -16.09
CA GLY A 125 -2.99 -7.03 -16.48
C GLY A 125 -1.50 -6.78 -16.22
N LYS A 126 -1.15 -5.79 -15.40
CA LYS A 126 0.23 -5.43 -15.05
C LYS A 126 0.48 -5.36 -13.56
N PHE A 127 1.77 -5.41 -13.21
CA PHE A 127 2.26 -5.18 -11.85
C PHE A 127 2.80 -3.76 -11.69
N THR A 128 2.59 -3.17 -10.53
CA THR A 128 3.43 -2.08 -10.02
C THR A 128 4.03 -2.47 -8.67
N PHE A 129 5.35 -2.37 -8.57
CA PHE A 129 6.09 -2.54 -7.32
C PHE A 129 6.49 -1.17 -6.80
N LEU A 130 6.05 -0.82 -5.59
CA LEU A 130 6.45 0.41 -4.91
C LEU A 130 7.57 0.11 -3.91
N ASP A 131 8.75 0.69 -4.14
CA ASP A 131 9.83 0.75 -3.13
C ASP A 131 9.59 1.97 -2.26
N SER A 132 9.01 1.72 -1.11
CA SER A 132 8.39 2.68 -0.20
C SER A 132 7.14 3.36 -0.78
N GLY A 133 6.06 3.24 -0.06
CA GLY A 133 4.76 3.80 -0.45
C GLY A 133 4.30 4.89 0.53
N TRP A 134 3.01 4.92 0.76
CA TRP A 134 2.37 5.92 1.62
C TRP A 134 2.59 5.69 3.12
N MET A 135 3.04 4.51 3.55
CA MET A 135 3.43 4.26 4.94
C MET A 135 4.69 5.04 5.30
N GLU A 136 5.76 4.92 4.51
CA GLU A 136 7.05 5.55 4.82
C GLU A 136 6.91 7.06 5.03
N GLN A 137 6.20 7.75 4.13
CA GLN A 137 5.98 9.19 4.25
C GLN A 137 5.14 9.53 5.48
N THR A 138 4.02 8.82 5.71
CA THR A 138 3.14 9.06 6.86
C THR A 138 3.88 8.85 8.17
N VAL A 139 4.66 7.77 8.27
CA VAL A 139 5.45 7.47 9.49
C VAL A 139 6.54 8.50 9.71
N LYS A 140 7.22 8.98 8.68
CA LYS A 140 8.22 10.05 8.80
C LYS A 140 7.60 11.34 9.35
N GLU A 141 6.45 11.76 8.82
CA GLU A 141 5.73 12.95 9.28
C GLU A 141 5.29 12.81 10.75
N VAL A 142 4.83 11.62 11.17
CA VAL A 142 4.51 11.33 12.59
C VAL A 142 5.75 11.39 13.48
N LEU A 143 6.86 10.78 13.04
CA LEU A 143 8.11 10.75 13.82
C LEU A 143 8.73 12.15 13.99
N ASN A 144 8.53 13.03 13.01
CA ASN A 144 8.94 14.43 13.03
C ASN A 144 7.99 15.34 13.83
N GLY A 145 6.80 14.86 14.25
CA GLY A 145 5.77 15.68 14.90
C GLY A 145 4.98 16.59 13.95
N GLU A 146 5.05 16.32 12.65
CA GLU A 146 4.34 17.09 11.61
C GLU A 146 2.91 16.59 11.40
N LEU A 147 2.61 15.36 11.85
CA LEU A 147 1.32 14.69 11.66
C LEU A 147 0.83 14.04 12.95
N GLU A 148 -0.13 14.68 13.63
CA GLU A 148 -0.66 14.22 14.92
C GLU A 148 -2.19 14.40 15.00
N GLY A 149 -2.81 13.77 16.02
CA GLY A 149 -4.22 13.94 16.37
C GLY A 149 -5.16 13.74 15.19
N ASP A 150 -6.12 14.64 15.02
CA ASP A 150 -7.13 14.58 13.94
C ASP A 150 -6.53 14.58 12.53
N ALA A 151 -5.36 15.20 12.33
CA ALA A 151 -4.68 15.21 11.04
C ALA A 151 -4.18 13.79 10.69
N TYR A 152 -3.65 13.06 11.66
CA TYR A 152 -3.27 11.66 11.50
C TYR A 152 -4.50 10.79 11.16
N GLU A 153 -5.60 10.93 11.91
CA GLU A 153 -6.82 10.15 11.67
C GLU A 153 -7.39 10.39 10.26
N ARG A 154 -7.44 11.65 9.82
CA ARG A 154 -7.85 11.97 8.42
C ARG A 154 -6.91 11.37 7.38
N ARG A 155 -5.61 11.32 7.64
CA ARG A 155 -4.61 10.70 6.76
C ARG A 155 -4.86 9.19 6.65
N ILE A 156 -5.06 8.51 7.78
CA ILE A 156 -5.36 7.07 7.83
C ILE A 156 -6.65 6.75 7.10
N GLU A 157 -7.70 7.54 7.34
CA GLU A 157 -8.99 7.34 6.66
C GLU A 157 -8.86 7.53 5.14
N SER A 158 -8.09 8.51 4.68
CA SER A 158 -7.82 8.72 3.25
C SER A 158 -7.10 7.53 2.63
N ILE A 159 -6.11 6.95 3.34
CA ILE A 159 -5.39 5.75 2.90
C ILE A 159 -6.35 4.55 2.81
N ARG A 160 -7.15 4.32 3.84
CA ARG A 160 -8.14 3.22 3.86
C ARG A 160 -9.13 3.33 2.70
N ARG A 161 -9.65 4.52 2.43
CA ARG A 161 -10.56 4.78 1.31
C ARG A 161 -9.89 4.53 -0.03
N PHE A 162 -8.65 4.95 -0.19
CA PHE A 162 -7.89 4.74 -1.41
C PHE A 162 -7.63 3.24 -1.66
N GLU A 163 -7.14 2.52 -0.67
CA GLU A 163 -6.92 1.07 -0.79
C GLU A 163 -8.23 0.33 -1.08
N ARG A 164 -9.33 0.73 -0.41
CA ARG A 164 -10.65 0.17 -0.67
C ARG A 164 -11.13 0.45 -2.10
N GLN A 165 -10.97 1.68 -2.60
CA GLN A 165 -11.30 2.01 -3.98
C GLN A 165 -10.55 1.10 -4.97
N LEU A 166 -9.28 0.82 -4.73
CA LEU A 166 -8.51 -0.09 -5.57
C LEU A 166 -9.09 -1.51 -5.52
N THR A 167 -9.30 -2.06 -4.33
CA THR A 167 -9.80 -3.44 -4.18
C THR A 167 -11.24 -3.60 -4.67
N ASP A 168 -12.12 -2.61 -4.47
CA ASP A 168 -13.49 -2.59 -5.00
C ASP A 168 -13.52 -2.54 -6.55
N ASN A 169 -12.44 -2.02 -7.18
CA ASN A 169 -12.24 -2.02 -8.63
C ASN A 169 -11.40 -3.20 -9.14
N GLY A 170 -11.29 -4.27 -8.36
CA GLY A 170 -10.66 -5.51 -8.78
C GLY A 170 -9.14 -5.53 -8.72
N TYR A 171 -8.49 -4.54 -8.09
CA TYR A 171 -7.05 -4.55 -7.87
C TYR A 171 -6.66 -5.55 -6.78
N LEU A 172 -5.60 -6.32 -7.01
CA LEU A 172 -4.90 -7.01 -5.94
C LEU A 172 -3.89 -6.05 -5.31
N VAL A 173 -4.09 -5.74 -4.02
CA VAL A 173 -3.17 -4.88 -3.25
C VAL A 173 -2.48 -5.72 -2.19
N LEU A 174 -1.16 -5.88 -2.30
CA LEU A 174 -0.31 -6.61 -1.34
C LEU A 174 0.63 -5.64 -0.64
N LYS A 175 0.67 -5.68 0.68
CA LYS A 175 1.50 -4.80 1.51
C LYS A 175 2.47 -5.63 2.32
N PHE A 176 3.76 -5.54 1.98
CA PHE A 176 4.84 -6.23 2.68
C PHE A 176 5.55 -5.27 3.62
N PHE A 177 5.67 -5.66 4.89
CA PHE A 177 6.53 -5.00 5.86
C PHE A 177 7.78 -5.83 6.08
N MET A 178 8.94 -5.31 5.66
CA MET A 178 10.22 -5.98 5.75
C MET A 178 10.80 -5.78 7.16
N GLU A 179 10.71 -6.82 7.99
CA GLU A 179 11.16 -6.81 9.38
C GLU A 179 12.61 -7.30 9.48
N ILE A 180 13.42 -6.54 10.20
CA ILE A 180 14.76 -6.91 10.66
C ILE A 180 14.97 -6.35 12.06
N ASP A 181 15.75 -7.02 12.88
CA ASP A 181 16.08 -6.50 14.19
C ASP A 181 17.05 -5.30 14.13
N LYS A 182 17.21 -4.65 15.28
CA LYS A 182 18.06 -3.46 15.42
C LYS A 182 19.52 -3.75 15.07
N ASP A 183 20.03 -4.89 15.49
CA ASP A 183 21.46 -5.24 15.36
C ASP A 183 21.79 -5.62 13.91
N GLU A 184 20.90 -6.37 13.24
CA GLU A 184 21.02 -6.66 11.82
C GLU A 184 20.88 -5.38 10.98
N GLN A 185 19.97 -4.46 11.36
CA GLN A 185 19.86 -3.16 10.69
C GLN A 185 21.19 -2.38 10.78
N GLU A 186 21.77 -2.28 11.98
CA GLU A 186 23.05 -1.60 12.19
C GLU A 186 24.19 -2.25 11.40
N LYS A 187 24.28 -3.57 11.43
CA LYS A 187 25.27 -4.36 10.68
C LYS A 187 25.17 -4.11 9.18
N ARG A 188 23.95 -4.09 8.63
CA ARG A 188 23.73 -3.81 7.20
C ARG A 188 24.09 -2.38 6.84
N MET A 189 23.75 -1.39 7.66
CA MET A 189 24.15 0.00 7.45
C MET A 189 25.67 0.16 7.48
N LYS A 190 26.37 -0.47 8.46
CA LYS A 190 27.84 -0.47 8.51
C LYS A 190 28.45 -1.04 7.22
N LYS A 191 27.89 -2.16 6.71
CA LYS A 191 28.32 -2.77 5.47
C LYS A 191 28.09 -1.86 4.24
N LEU A 192 26.98 -1.13 4.18
CA LEU A 192 26.72 -0.17 3.11
C LEU A 192 27.67 1.03 3.17
N LEU A 193 27.95 1.51 4.38
CA LEU A 193 28.87 2.64 4.60
C LEU A 193 30.35 2.32 4.31
N SER A 194 30.72 1.03 4.38
CA SER A 194 32.12 0.61 4.15
C SER A 194 32.55 0.63 2.69
N LYS A 195 31.63 0.89 1.75
CA LYS A 195 31.90 0.89 0.31
C LYS A 195 31.47 2.21 -0.31
N ASP A 196 32.32 2.80 -1.14
CA ASP A 196 32.06 4.10 -1.78
C ASP A 196 30.87 4.09 -2.72
N ASP A 197 30.61 2.99 -3.39
CA ASP A 197 29.49 2.79 -4.31
C ASP A 197 28.13 2.61 -3.63
N THR A 198 28.12 2.34 -2.32
CA THR A 198 26.87 2.10 -1.57
C THR A 198 26.63 3.02 -0.38
N LYS A 199 27.64 3.79 0.06
CA LYS A 199 27.53 4.67 1.23
C LYS A 199 26.41 5.71 1.12
N TRP A 200 26.10 6.17 -0.09
CA TRP A 200 25.03 7.13 -0.37
C TRP A 200 23.63 6.59 -0.03
N ARG A 201 23.48 5.27 0.09
CA ARG A 201 22.20 4.62 0.45
C ARG A 201 21.84 4.75 1.92
N VAL A 202 22.77 5.20 2.76
CA VAL A 202 22.52 5.36 4.20
C VAL A 202 22.45 6.85 4.51
N THR A 203 21.24 7.29 4.84
CA THR A 203 20.94 8.68 5.14
C THR A 203 21.07 8.99 6.64
N GLY A 204 20.97 10.27 7.01
CA GLY A 204 20.87 10.67 8.41
C GLY A 204 19.64 10.09 9.11
N PHE A 205 18.52 9.99 8.40
CA PHE A 205 17.30 9.41 8.93
C PHE A 205 17.45 7.92 9.25
N ASP A 206 18.15 7.14 8.43
CA ASP A 206 18.38 5.72 8.67
C ASP A 206 19.16 5.47 9.97
N LYS A 207 20.20 6.29 10.20
CA LYS A 207 20.98 6.26 11.45
C LYS A 207 20.11 6.68 12.66
N TRP A 208 19.29 7.69 12.48
CA TRP A 208 18.37 8.16 13.51
C TRP A 208 17.32 7.08 13.82
N GLN A 209 16.78 6.40 12.82
CA GLN A 209 15.81 5.32 12.95
C GLN A 209 16.38 4.17 13.80
N ASN A 210 17.61 3.72 13.53
CA ASN A 210 18.26 2.68 14.31
C ASN A 210 18.49 3.12 15.77
N LYS A 211 18.96 4.35 15.98
CA LYS A 211 19.15 4.89 17.35
C LYS A 211 17.82 4.95 18.12
N HIS A 212 16.71 5.22 17.45
CA HIS A 212 15.37 5.34 18.05
C HIS A 212 14.46 4.17 17.68
N TYR A 213 15.04 2.99 17.47
CA TYR A 213 14.36 1.78 16.96
C TYR A 213 13.01 1.53 17.64
N LYS A 214 12.95 1.53 18.98
CA LYS A 214 11.71 1.29 19.73
C LYS A 214 10.63 2.35 19.50
N LYS A 215 11.02 3.62 19.33
CA LYS A 215 10.09 4.69 18.96
C LYS A 215 9.49 4.44 17.58
N CYS A 216 10.34 4.08 16.61
CA CYS A 216 9.92 3.78 15.25
C CYS A 216 9.03 2.54 15.20
N GLU A 217 9.38 1.46 15.91
CA GLU A 217 8.57 0.25 16.03
C GLU A 217 7.16 0.56 16.55
N ASN A 218 7.03 1.41 17.55
CA ASN A 218 5.72 1.81 18.09
C ASN A 218 4.86 2.52 17.02
N VAL A 219 5.46 3.40 16.22
CA VAL A 219 4.75 4.11 15.15
C VAL A 219 4.39 3.18 14.01
N PHE A 220 5.29 2.28 13.60
CA PHE A 220 5.00 1.25 12.61
C PHE A 220 3.85 0.34 13.05
N ASP A 221 3.90 -0.18 14.28
CA ASP A 221 2.87 -1.05 14.83
C ASP A 221 1.50 -0.36 14.88
N ARG A 222 1.45 0.92 15.32
CA ARG A 222 0.23 1.74 15.28
C ARG A 222 -0.28 1.89 13.87
N TYR A 223 0.57 2.32 12.93
CA TYR A 223 0.18 2.54 11.54
C TYR A 223 -0.37 1.27 10.88
N MET A 224 0.32 0.14 11.07
CA MET A 224 -0.16 -1.14 10.52
C MET A 224 -1.50 -1.55 11.13
N LYS A 225 -1.71 -1.37 12.44
CA LYS A 225 -3.01 -1.61 13.09
C LYS A 225 -4.12 -0.78 12.46
N ASP A 226 -3.84 0.51 12.26
CA ASP A 226 -4.81 1.48 11.77
C ASP A 226 -5.15 1.28 10.27
N THR A 227 -4.26 0.64 9.51
CA THR A 227 -4.42 0.42 8.06
C THR A 227 -4.54 -1.05 7.65
N ASN A 228 -4.67 -1.98 8.61
CA ASN A 228 -4.83 -3.40 8.31
C ASN A 228 -6.28 -3.73 7.94
N MET A 229 -6.56 -3.80 6.65
CA MET A 229 -7.89 -4.14 6.14
C MET A 229 -7.91 -5.58 5.61
N SER A 230 -9.07 -6.24 5.70
CA SER A 230 -9.23 -7.61 5.17
C SER A 230 -9.02 -7.70 3.66
N SER A 231 -9.38 -6.64 2.92
CA SER A 231 -9.18 -6.54 1.47
C SER A 231 -7.75 -6.23 1.05
N SER A 232 -6.94 -5.64 1.94
CA SER A 232 -5.53 -5.30 1.72
C SER A 232 -4.74 -5.46 3.03
N PRO A 233 -4.49 -6.70 3.47
CA PRO A 233 -3.82 -6.95 4.74
C PRO A 233 -2.31 -6.66 4.66
N TRP A 234 -1.70 -6.42 5.82
CA TRP A 234 -0.25 -6.36 5.98
C TRP A 234 0.33 -7.76 6.15
N TYR A 235 1.41 -8.02 5.44
CA TYR A 235 2.26 -9.20 5.58
C TYR A 235 3.61 -8.80 6.15
N ILE A 236 3.91 -9.24 7.37
CA ILE A 236 5.22 -9.01 7.99
C ILE A 236 6.15 -10.12 7.50
N ILE A 237 7.25 -9.72 6.89
CA ILE A 237 8.22 -10.59 6.24
C ILE A 237 9.51 -10.60 7.04
N ASP A 238 9.95 -11.76 7.47
CA ASP A 238 11.30 -11.95 8.00
C ASP A 238 12.32 -11.63 6.91
N ALA A 239 13.02 -10.51 7.09
CA ALA A 239 13.97 -10.01 6.12
C ALA A 239 15.44 -10.25 6.50
N GLU A 240 15.72 -11.09 7.49
CA GLU A 240 17.08 -11.42 7.92
C GLU A 240 17.79 -12.32 6.91
N SER A 241 17.15 -13.41 6.48
CA SER A 241 17.69 -14.36 5.50
C SER A 241 17.18 -14.03 4.09
N LYS A 242 18.08 -13.63 3.19
CA LYS A 242 17.72 -13.20 1.82
C LYS A 242 16.94 -14.24 1.01
N LYS A 243 17.18 -15.54 1.22
CA LYS A 243 16.48 -16.59 0.48
C LYS A 243 15.11 -16.85 1.10
N TRP A 244 15.05 -16.88 2.42
CA TRP A 244 13.81 -17.02 3.15
C TRP A 244 12.86 -15.86 2.88
N THR A 245 13.35 -14.62 2.94
CA THR A 245 12.61 -13.43 2.56
C THR A 245 12.01 -13.54 1.15
N GLU A 246 12.83 -14.01 0.18
CA GLU A 246 12.38 -14.17 -1.22
C GLU A 246 11.27 -15.20 -1.33
N LEU A 247 11.41 -16.33 -0.64
CA LEU A 247 10.41 -17.40 -0.64
C LEU A 247 9.08 -16.92 -0.06
N GLN A 248 9.10 -16.30 1.14
CA GLN A 248 7.91 -15.72 1.76
C GLN A 248 7.17 -14.76 0.82
N VAL A 249 7.91 -13.80 0.22
CA VAL A 249 7.33 -12.81 -0.69
C VAL A 249 6.73 -13.48 -1.92
N LEU A 250 7.42 -14.44 -2.53
CA LEU A 250 6.94 -15.12 -3.73
C LEU A 250 5.73 -16.01 -3.44
N GLU A 251 5.70 -16.71 -2.31
CA GLU A 251 4.55 -17.53 -1.92
C GLU A 251 3.31 -16.67 -1.70
N ILE A 252 3.42 -15.60 -0.90
CA ILE A 252 2.29 -14.69 -0.66
C ILE A 252 1.82 -14.05 -1.97
N LEU A 253 2.75 -13.62 -2.82
CA LEU A 253 2.41 -13.00 -4.12
C LEU A 253 1.66 -13.99 -5.01
N THR A 254 2.16 -15.22 -5.18
CA THR A 254 1.53 -16.21 -6.04
C THR A 254 0.20 -16.71 -5.49
N GLU A 255 0.09 -16.95 -4.19
CA GLU A 255 -1.16 -17.33 -3.53
C GLU A 255 -2.21 -16.19 -3.63
N GLY A 256 -1.80 -14.94 -3.39
CA GLY A 256 -2.67 -13.77 -3.52
C GLY A 256 -3.22 -13.59 -4.95
N ILE A 257 -2.39 -13.83 -5.96
CA ILE A 257 -2.81 -13.79 -7.38
C ILE A 257 -3.83 -14.89 -7.67
N ASP A 258 -3.60 -16.13 -7.21
CA ASP A 258 -4.56 -17.22 -7.45
C ASP A 258 -5.92 -16.93 -6.82
N VAL A 259 -5.94 -16.41 -5.58
CA VAL A 259 -7.18 -16.01 -4.91
C VAL A 259 -7.88 -14.88 -5.66
N ALA A 260 -7.13 -13.87 -6.10
CA ALA A 260 -7.69 -12.74 -6.83
C ALA A 260 -8.27 -13.17 -8.19
N LEU A 261 -7.59 -14.06 -8.92
CA LEU A 261 -8.09 -14.62 -10.20
C LEU A 261 -9.35 -15.46 -10.00
N ALA A 262 -9.41 -16.26 -8.94
CA ALA A 262 -10.60 -17.03 -8.60
C ALA A 262 -11.79 -16.11 -8.25
N ASN A 263 -11.55 -15.02 -7.54
CA ASN A 263 -12.57 -14.05 -7.15
C ASN A 263 -13.05 -13.21 -8.35
N ASN A 264 -12.14 -12.76 -9.23
CA ASN A 264 -12.50 -11.96 -10.41
C ASN A 264 -13.42 -12.73 -11.38
N ALA A 265 -13.31 -14.04 -11.44
CA ALA A 265 -14.24 -14.87 -12.22
C ALA A 265 -15.69 -14.85 -11.66
N MET A 266 -15.89 -14.36 -10.42
CA MET A 266 -17.16 -14.39 -9.69
C MET A 266 -17.68 -13.00 -9.28
N ALA A 267 -16.89 -11.93 -9.47
CA ALA A 267 -17.21 -10.62 -8.90
C ALA A 267 -18.24 -9.85 -9.73
N VAL A 268 -19.38 -9.59 -9.10
CA VAL A 268 -20.25 -8.46 -9.46
C VAL A 268 -19.82 -7.27 -8.59
N PRO A 269 -19.41 -6.13 -9.16
CA PRO A 269 -19.02 -4.97 -8.37
C PRO A 269 -20.19 -4.50 -7.51
N ILE A 270 -20.04 -4.52 -6.19
CA ILE A 270 -21.02 -3.95 -5.28
C ILE A 270 -20.60 -2.53 -4.97
N LEU A 271 -21.17 -1.59 -5.71
CA LEU A 271 -21.09 -0.18 -5.36
C LEU A 271 -21.96 0.08 -4.12
N GLN A 272 -21.37 -0.02 -2.94
CA GLN A 272 -21.98 0.55 -1.74
C GLN A 272 -21.70 2.04 -1.72
N ASN A 273 -22.70 2.85 -2.10
CA ASN A 273 -22.67 4.29 -1.88
C ASN A 273 -22.75 4.57 -0.37
N VAL A 274 -21.59 4.89 0.21
CA VAL A 274 -21.48 5.31 1.63
C VAL A 274 -21.72 6.82 1.80
N PHE A 275 -21.94 7.54 0.69
CA PHE A 275 -22.17 8.97 0.72
C PHE A 275 -23.67 9.25 0.88
N SER A 276 -24.04 10.00 1.93
CA SER A 276 -25.38 10.61 1.98
C SER A 276 -25.45 11.69 0.90
N MET A 277 -26.33 11.50 -0.06
CA MET A 277 -26.65 12.55 -1.03
C MET A 277 -27.44 13.64 -0.32
N GLU A 278 -27.00 14.88 -0.42
CA GLU A 278 -27.83 16.01 -0.03
C GLU A 278 -29.03 16.11 -0.97
N LYS A 279 -30.22 16.30 -0.40
CA LYS A 279 -31.44 16.52 -1.19
C LYS A 279 -31.31 17.88 -1.88
N MET A 280 -31.09 17.85 -3.18
CA MET A 280 -31.21 19.06 -3.99
C MET A 280 -32.68 19.33 -4.24
N PRO A 281 -33.15 20.60 -4.11
CA PRO A 281 -34.51 20.96 -4.49
C PRO A 281 -34.72 20.72 -6.00
N LEU A 282 -35.91 20.33 -6.40
CA LEU A 282 -36.25 20.26 -7.81
C LEU A 282 -36.15 21.67 -8.41
N LEU A 283 -35.72 21.79 -9.67
CA LEU A 283 -35.62 23.10 -10.35
C LEU A 283 -36.97 23.83 -10.35
N SER A 284 -38.07 23.11 -10.40
CA SER A 284 -39.43 23.66 -10.29
C SER A 284 -39.79 24.22 -8.90
N GLU A 285 -39.03 23.89 -7.88
CA GLU A 285 -39.22 24.36 -6.49
C GLU A 285 -38.35 25.58 -6.16
N ILE A 286 -37.43 25.95 -7.08
CA ILE A 286 -36.55 27.07 -6.89
C ILE A 286 -37.33 28.36 -7.27
N PRO A 287 -37.60 29.27 -6.32
CA PRO A 287 -38.28 30.51 -6.63
C PRO A 287 -37.40 31.41 -7.51
N LEU A 288 -37.86 31.69 -8.72
CA LEU A 288 -37.14 32.53 -9.68
C LEU A 288 -37.57 34.01 -9.59
N ASP A 289 -38.43 34.35 -8.67
CA ASP A 289 -39.01 35.70 -8.44
C ASP A 289 -38.18 36.56 -7.50
N LYS A 290 -37.11 36.00 -6.92
CA LYS A 290 -36.19 36.74 -6.07
C LYS A 290 -35.29 37.65 -6.94
N THR A 291 -35.59 38.92 -6.95
CA THR A 291 -34.78 39.94 -7.62
C THR A 291 -34.14 40.87 -6.60
N ILE A 292 -32.94 41.32 -6.89
CA ILE A 292 -32.23 42.36 -6.11
C ILE A 292 -32.22 43.65 -6.93
N GLY A 293 -32.40 44.80 -6.27
CA GLY A 293 -32.33 46.10 -6.94
C GLY A 293 -30.93 46.35 -7.53
N GLU A 294 -30.87 47.06 -8.66
CA GLU A 294 -29.62 47.27 -9.41
C GLU A 294 -28.50 47.90 -8.56
N ASP A 295 -28.85 48.87 -7.72
CA ASP A 295 -27.87 49.53 -6.85
C ASP A 295 -27.38 48.66 -5.73
N GLU A 296 -28.25 47.86 -5.15
CA GLU A 296 -27.90 46.87 -4.14
C GLU A 296 -27.04 45.74 -4.73
N TYR A 297 -27.38 45.29 -5.93
CA TYR A 297 -26.59 44.32 -6.71
C TYR A 297 -25.17 44.82 -6.94
N LYS A 298 -25.01 46.06 -7.43
CA LYS A 298 -23.68 46.63 -7.68
C LYS A 298 -22.84 46.74 -6.39
N LYS A 299 -23.46 47.12 -5.29
CA LYS A 299 -22.80 47.25 -3.99
C LYS A 299 -22.34 45.90 -3.47
N GLU A 300 -23.22 44.91 -3.52
CA GLU A 300 -22.92 43.57 -3.04
C GLU A 300 -21.91 42.84 -3.95
N LEU A 301 -22.00 43.00 -5.26
CA LEU A 301 -21.04 42.49 -6.22
C LEU A 301 -19.63 43.01 -5.94
N LYS A 302 -19.50 44.33 -5.71
CA LYS A 302 -18.22 44.97 -5.38
C LYS A 302 -17.67 44.45 -4.05
N ARG A 303 -18.53 44.24 -3.05
CA ARG A 303 -18.16 43.66 -1.75
C ARG A 303 -17.62 42.26 -1.90
N LEU A 304 -18.30 41.40 -2.68
CA LEU A 304 -17.90 40.00 -2.93
C LEU A 304 -16.61 39.91 -3.75
N GLN A 305 -16.45 40.76 -4.76
CA GLN A 305 -15.23 40.82 -5.56
C GLN A 305 -14.00 41.21 -4.73
N ASN A 306 -14.15 42.23 -3.84
CA ASN A 306 -13.08 42.59 -2.92
C ASN A 306 -12.68 41.41 -2.00
N ARG A 307 -13.69 40.70 -1.46
CA ARG A 307 -13.46 39.55 -0.61
C ARG A 307 -12.81 38.36 -1.33
N LEU A 308 -13.00 38.22 -2.64
CA LEU A 308 -12.33 37.18 -3.46
C LEU A 308 -10.88 37.56 -3.82
N GLY A 309 -10.55 38.87 -3.72
CA GLY A 309 -9.19 39.38 -3.99
C GLY A 309 -8.29 39.40 -2.74
N GLU A 310 -8.86 39.19 -1.56
CA GLU A 310 -8.14 39.00 -0.29
C GLU A 310 -7.73 37.52 -0.13
#